data_b2271a0e6e721324d21ceb6dad1ecaf6
#
_entry.id   b2271a0e6e721324d21ceb6dad1ecaf6
#
_cell.length_a   1.000
_cell.length_b   1.000
_cell.length_c   1.000
_cell.angle_alpha   90.00
_cell.angle_beta   90.00
_cell.angle_gamma   90.00
#
_symmetry.space_group_name_H-M   'P 1'
#
loop_
_entity.id
_entity.type
_entity.pdbx_description
1 polymer ?
#
loop_
_entity_poly.entity_id
_entity_poly.type
_entity_poly.pdbx_seq_one_letter_code
_entity_poly.pdbx_strand_id
1 'polypeptide(L)'
;MKKLFIFVILLILIPLAVLAYLGFVPGISKYVAKPKDLGVKIDKSLVTTFENKCGVKNGTGKVALDVMLTSEEVSSIFAVWEDRDPNFPLKDVQIKFHPDGTGEASGILKLSTAISLAKNLGYTDADIAKGKEYAQYVSGDLPFYVSGKGGMLNNQLSINPSSFVLGKVTVPESITTPASKLVGDMINRRLKQIGGADIKEASFATGKLHLIGTVPDTIKY
;
A
#
# COMPACT_ATOMS: atom_id res chain seq x y z
N MET A 1 -47.29 -1.38 19.80
CA MET A 1 -46.63 -0.53 18.79
C MET A 1 -45.21 -0.11 19.20
N LYS A 2 -44.94 0.44 20.41
CA LYS A 2 -43.59 0.87 20.82
C LYS A 2 -42.56 -0.25 20.80
N LYS A 3 -42.90 -1.47 21.25
CA LYS A 3 -41.96 -2.62 21.25
C LYS A 3 -41.56 -3.08 19.84
N LEU A 4 -42.53 -3.06 18.89
CA LEU A 4 -42.25 -3.40 17.50
C LEU A 4 -41.34 -2.35 16.85
N PHE A 5 -41.54 -1.08 17.14
CA PHE A 5 -40.74 0.03 16.64
C PHE A 5 -39.28 -0.05 17.14
N ILE A 6 -39.10 -0.36 18.44
CA ILE A 6 -37.75 -0.57 19.01
C ILE A 6 -37.07 -1.79 18.37
N PHE A 7 -37.79 -2.88 18.12
CA PHE A 7 -37.26 -4.07 17.47
C PHE A 7 -36.79 -3.78 16.03
N VAL A 8 -37.58 -3.03 15.27
CA VAL A 8 -37.20 -2.61 13.89
C VAL A 8 -35.98 -1.70 13.89
N ILE A 9 -35.88 -0.76 14.85
CA ILE A 9 -34.69 0.09 14.99
C ILE A 9 -33.47 -0.75 15.32
N LEU A 10 -33.54 -1.69 16.23
CA LEU A 10 -32.43 -2.59 16.57
C LEU A 10 -32.02 -3.46 15.39
N LEU A 11 -32.97 -3.94 14.60
CA LEU A 11 -32.74 -4.75 13.41
C LEU A 11 -31.96 -3.99 12.31
N ILE A 12 -32.08 -2.66 12.30
CA ILE A 12 -31.32 -1.79 11.36
C ILE A 12 -30.00 -1.34 12.00
N LEU A 13 -30.00 -0.94 13.27
CA LEU A 13 -28.82 -0.40 13.93
C LEU A 13 -27.74 -1.44 14.17
N ILE A 14 -28.12 -2.69 14.46
CA ILE A 14 -27.14 -3.76 14.70
C ILE A 14 -26.31 -4.05 13.43
N PRO A 15 -26.88 -4.32 12.24
CA PRO A 15 -26.11 -4.48 11.02
C PRO A 15 -25.28 -3.24 10.67
N LEU A 16 -25.84 -2.03 10.87
CA LEU A 16 -25.10 -0.79 10.62
C LEU A 16 -23.91 -0.63 11.57
N ALA A 17 -24.07 -0.95 12.84
CA ALA A 17 -22.99 -0.96 13.82
C ALA A 17 -21.92 -2.02 13.49
N VAL A 18 -22.33 -3.20 13.02
CA VAL A 18 -21.42 -4.25 12.56
C VAL A 18 -20.64 -3.78 11.34
N LEU A 19 -21.31 -3.18 10.33
CA LEU A 19 -20.64 -2.61 9.14
C LEU A 19 -19.70 -1.47 9.52
N ALA A 20 -20.08 -0.60 10.47
CA ALA A 20 -19.20 0.44 10.99
C ALA A 20 -17.98 -0.16 11.70
N TYR A 21 -18.21 -1.17 12.56
CA TYR A 21 -17.14 -1.88 13.25
C TYR A 21 -16.16 -2.56 12.28
N LEU A 22 -16.66 -3.10 11.18
CA LEU A 22 -15.86 -3.72 10.12
C LEU A 22 -15.14 -2.70 9.22
N GLY A 23 -15.45 -1.40 9.36
CA GLY A 23 -14.80 -0.35 8.59
C GLY A 23 -15.48 0.02 7.27
N PHE A 24 -16.70 -0.50 7.02
CA PHE A 24 -17.42 -0.26 5.76
C PHE A 24 -18.33 0.98 5.76
N VAL A 25 -18.51 1.65 6.90
CA VAL A 25 -19.33 2.85 6.97
C VAL A 25 -18.45 4.10 6.84
N PRO A 26 -18.69 4.94 5.80
CA PRO A 26 -17.93 6.16 5.58
C PRO A 26 -17.97 7.10 6.79
N GLY A 27 -16.83 7.71 7.12
CA GLY A 27 -16.73 8.66 8.21
C GLY A 27 -16.69 8.04 9.62
N ILE A 28 -17.20 6.82 9.81
CA ILE A 28 -17.13 6.09 11.08
C ILE A 28 -15.93 5.12 11.08
N SER A 29 -15.57 4.59 9.92
CA SER A 29 -14.45 3.64 9.74
C SER A 29 -13.14 4.14 10.35
N LYS A 30 -12.85 5.43 10.20
CA LYS A 30 -11.64 6.06 10.78
C LYS A 30 -11.57 5.99 12.31
N TYR A 31 -12.73 5.85 12.99
CA TYR A 31 -12.78 5.73 14.46
C TYR A 31 -12.78 4.28 14.95
N VAL A 32 -13.13 3.34 14.10
CA VAL A 32 -13.38 1.95 14.49
C VAL A 32 -12.29 1.01 13.98
N ALA A 33 -11.76 1.27 12.79
CA ALA A 33 -10.68 0.48 12.22
C ALA A 33 -9.41 1.33 12.16
N LYS A 34 -8.32 0.82 12.75
CA LYS A 34 -6.99 1.42 12.68
C LYS A 34 -6.06 0.48 11.93
N PRO A 35 -5.01 1.01 11.26
CA PRO A 35 -3.94 0.18 10.74
C PRO A 35 -3.35 -0.72 11.84
N LYS A 36 -2.92 -1.92 11.48
CA LYS A 36 -2.18 -2.79 12.39
C LYS A 36 -0.82 -2.15 12.68
N ASP A 37 -0.47 -1.99 13.94
CA ASP A 37 0.87 -1.56 14.32
C ASP A 37 1.84 -2.73 14.14
N LEU A 38 2.84 -2.57 13.29
CA LEU A 38 3.90 -3.56 13.04
C LEU A 38 5.12 -3.33 13.94
N GLY A 39 5.06 -2.33 14.83
CA GLY A 39 6.17 -1.97 15.72
C GLY A 39 7.36 -1.37 14.97
N VAL A 40 7.15 -0.80 13.79
CA VAL A 40 8.19 -0.14 12.98
C VAL A 40 8.20 1.34 13.32
N LYS A 41 9.36 1.83 13.76
CA LYS A 41 9.54 3.25 14.08
C LYS A 41 9.75 4.06 12.80
N ILE A 42 8.85 5.00 12.56
CA ILE A 42 8.98 5.96 11.45
C ILE A 42 9.85 7.13 11.90
N ASP A 43 10.94 7.39 11.17
CA ASP A 43 11.84 8.51 11.39
C ASP A 43 12.23 9.12 10.04
N LYS A 44 11.59 10.24 9.70
CA LYS A 44 11.76 10.91 8.39
C LYS A 44 13.21 11.34 8.11
N SER A 45 14.06 11.46 9.13
CA SER A 45 15.48 11.77 8.96
C SER A 45 16.25 10.63 8.26
N LEU A 46 15.73 9.39 8.33
CA LEU A 46 16.31 8.22 7.63
C LEU A 46 16.24 8.32 6.11
N VAL A 47 15.37 9.18 5.57
CA VAL A 47 15.28 9.40 4.11
C VAL A 47 16.57 10.01 3.56
N THR A 48 17.20 10.93 4.28
CA THR A 48 18.53 11.45 3.92
C THR A 48 19.58 10.33 3.93
N THR A 49 19.49 9.41 4.87
CA THR A 49 20.37 8.22 4.90
C THR A 49 20.15 7.33 3.70
N PHE A 50 18.88 7.10 3.32
CA PHE A 50 18.52 6.37 2.10
C PHE A 50 19.05 7.07 0.84
N GLU A 51 18.82 8.37 0.69
CA GLU A 51 19.32 9.17 -0.44
C GLU A 51 20.84 9.07 -0.55
N ASN A 52 21.56 9.13 0.56
CA ASN A 52 23.01 8.95 0.60
C ASN A 52 23.44 7.52 0.20
N LYS A 53 22.76 6.48 0.71
CA LYS A 53 23.03 5.08 0.33
C LYS A 53 22.81 4.84 -1.17
N CYS A 54 21.76 5.45 -1.72
CA CYS A 54 21.43 5.34 -3.14
C CYS A 54 22.28 6.24 -4.02
N GLY A 55 23.14 7.10 -3.45
CA GLY A 55 23.96 8.03 -4.21
C GLY A 55 23.12 9.09 -4.95
N VAL A 56 21.90 9.36 -4.49
CA VAL A 56 21.03 10.38 -5.08
C VAL A 56 21.64 11.75 -4.86
N LYS A 57 21.96 12.44 -5.95
CA LYS A 57 22.53 13.79 -5.97
C LYS A 57 21.66 14.66 -6.89
N ASN A 58 21.83 15.97 -6.80
CA ASN A 58 21.16 16.92 -7.70
C ASN A 58 21.82 16.92 -9.10
N GLY A 59 21.73 15.81 -9.82
CA GLY A 59 22.32 15.62 -11.13
C GLY A 59 21.31 15.15 -12.18
N THR A 60 21.78 14.82 -13.38
CA THR A 60 20.97 14.40 -14.53
C THR A 60 21.35 13.01 -15.05
N GLY A 61 21.72 12.10 -14.18
CA GLY A 61 22.22 10.79 -14.54
C GLY A 61 21.41 9.63 -13.96
N LYS A 62 22.02 8.44 -14.05
CA LYS A 62 21.55 7.22 -13.41
C LYS A 62 22.53 6.83 -12.33
N VAL A 63 22.01 6.39 -11.20
CA VAL A 63 22.82 5.88 -10.10
C VAL A 63 22.60 4.38 -9.97
N ALA A 64 23.69 3.62 -9.93
CA ALA A 64 23.65 2.19 -9.66
C ALA A 64 23.30 1.95 -8.19
N LEU A 65 22.41 1.01 -7.95
CA LEU A 65 21.99 0.57 -6.62
C LEU A 65 22.44 -0.86 -6.36
N ASP A 66 23.00 -1.06 -5.18
CA ASP A 66 23.14 -2.35 -4.50
C ASP A 66 23.07 -2.05 -3.01
N VAL A 67 21.84 -1.97 -2.48
CA VAL A 67 21.60 -1.45 -1.14
C VAL A 67 20.68 -2.35 -0.33
N MET A 68 20.97 -2.41 0.97
CA MET A 68 20.10 -3.06 1.96
C MET A 68 19.35 -2.01 2.75
N LEU A 69 18.02 -2.06 2.71
CA LEU A 69 17.13 -1.11 3.40
C LEU A 69 16.43 -1.81 4.55
N THR A 70 16.38 -1.14 5.71
CA THR A 70 15.65 -1.62 6.87
C THR A 70 14.14 -1.33 6.73
N SER A 71 13.34 -1.95 7.58
CA SER A 71 11.90 -1.69 7.68
C SER A 71 11.62 -0.21 8.01
N GLU A 72 12.42 0.37 8.89
CA GLU A 72 12.32 1.77 9.31
C GLU A 72 12.64 2.73 8.15
N GLU A 73 13.71 2.45 7.39
CA GLU A 73 14.07 3.27 6.22
C GLU A 73 12.96 3.26 5.18
N VAL A 74 12.45 2.09 4.83
CA VAL A 74 11.38 1.98 3.82
C VAL A 74 10.08 2.62 4.30
N SER A 75 9.66 2.37 5.55
CA SER A 75 8.46 3.01 6.10
C SER A 75 8.58 4.54 6.19
N SER A 76 9.77 5.04 6.50
CA SER A 76 10.05 6.49 6.55
C SER A 76 10.01 7.15 5.18
N ILE A 77 10.43 6.43 4.12
CA ILE A 77 10.28 6.88 2.72
C ILE A 77 8.80 7.07 2.39
N PHE A 78 7.95 6.10 2.73
CA PHE A 78 6.50 6.21 2.51
C PHE A 78 5.89 7.41 3.26
N ALA A 79 6.31 7.67 4.50
CA ALA A 79 5.86 8.81 5.28
C ALA A 79 6.28 10.16 4.66
N VAL A 80 7.46 10.23 4.05
CA VAL A 80 7.91 11.43 3.32
C VAL A 80 7.15 11.60 2.01
N TRP A 81 6.85 10.52 1.29
CA TRP A 81 6.03 10.59 0.07
C TRP A 81 4.60 11.04 0.37
N GLU A 82 4.02 10.57 1.46
CA GLU A 82 2.72 11.03 1.93
C GLU A 82 2.70 12.54 2.21
N ASP A 83 3.74 13.08 2.84
CA ASP A 83 3.84 14.52 3.13
C ASP A 83 4.00 15.36 1.86
N ARG A 84 4.76 14.85 0.88
CA ARG A 84 5.15 15.61 -0.32
C ARG A 84 4.12 15.54 -1.45
N ASP A 85 3.36 14.46 -1.53
CA ASP A 85 2.34 14.27 -2.56
C ASP A 85 0.94 14.10 -1.94
N PRO A 86 0.08 15.13 -1.97
CA PRO A 86 -1.30 15.04 -1.50
C PRO A 86 -2.10 13.92 -2.20
N ASN A 87 -1.69 13.55 -3.42
CA ASN A 87 -2.31 12.49 -4.23
C ASN A 87 -1.66 11.12 -3.98
N PHE A 88 -0.75 11.00 -3.03
CA PHE A 88 -0.21 9.70 -2.65
C PHE A 88 -1.33 8.83 -2.08
N PRO A 89 -1.55 7.61 -2.62
CA PRO A 89 -2.76 6.83 -2.33
C PRO A 89 -2.73 6.09 -0.99
N LEU A 90 -1.60 6.13 -0.28
CA LEU A 90 -1.42 5.45 0.99
C LEU A 90 -1.11 6.44 2.10
N LYS A 91 -1.47 6.07 3.33
CA LYS A 91 -1.25 6.87 4.52
C LYS A 91 -0.84 6.00 5.71
N ASP A 92 -0.02 6.54 6.61
CA ASP A 92 0.44 5.87 7.85
C ASP A 92 1.04 4.47 7.57
N VAL A 93 1.84 4.35 6.51
CA VAL A 93 2.37 3.04 6.05
C VAL A 93 3.51 2.58 6.93
N GLN A 94 3.39 1.36 7.44
CA GLN A 94 4.47 0.60 8.04
C GLN A 94 4.76 -0.63 7.18
N ILE A 95 6.04 -0.89 6.92
CA ILE A 95 6.51 -2.08 6.22
C ILE A 95 7.52 -2.79 7.10
N LYS A 96 7.35 -4.10 7.27
CA LYS A 96 8.24 -4.95 8.08
C LYS A 96 8.74 -6.11 7.27
N PHE A 97 10.04 -6.28 7.22
CA PHE A 97 10.71 -7.40 6.58
C PHE A 97 11.12 -8.44 7.63
N HIS A 98 10.95 -9.71 7.31
CA HIS A 98 11.31 -10.82 8.17
C HIS A 98 12.51 -11.61 7.62
N PRO A 99 13.31 -12.24 8.52
CA PRO A 99 14.48 -13.01 8.09
C PRO A 99 14.15 -14.23 7.22
N ASP A 100 12.92 -14.72 7.25
CA ASP A 100 12.43 -15.86 6.48
C ASP A 100 12.04 -15.50 5.02
N GLY A 101 12.28 -14.26 4.60
CA GLY A 101 11.93 -13.78 3.27
C GLY A 101 10.47 -13.40 3.10
N THR A 102 9.71 -13.28 4.19
CA THR A 102 8.37 -12.71 4.19
C THR A 102 8.39 -11.22 4.53
N GLY A 103 7.32 -10.53 4.20
CA GLY A 103 7.11 -9.14 4.56
C GLY A 103 5.67 -8.89 5.02
N GLU A 104 5.50 -7.84 5.79
CA GLU A 104 4.21 -7.30 6.20
C GLU A 104 4.12 -5.84 5.77
N ALA A 105 2.93 -5.41 5.37
CA ALA A 105 2.63 -3.99 5.20
C ALA A 105 1.27 -3.67 5.84
N SER A 106 1.20 -2.52 6.49
CA SER A 106 -0.01 -1.98 7.10
C SER A 106 -0.08 -0.48 6.86
N GLY A 107 -1.28 0.05 6.76
CA GLY A 107 -1.51 1.48 6.53
C GLY A 107 -2.96 1.77 6.22
N ILE A 108 -3.20 2.92 5.62
CA ILE A 108 -4.53 3.35 5.17
C ILE A 108 -4.47 3.56 3.66
N LEU A 109 -5.40 2.94 2.93
CA LEU A 109 -5.63 3.15 1.51
C LEU A 109 -6.63 4.29 1.32
N LYS A 110 -6.21 5.39 0.69
CA LYS A 110 -7.08 6.48 0.24
C LYS A 110 -7.72 6.08 -1.10
N LEU A 111 -8.92 5.50 -1.06
CA LEU A 111 -9.53 4.86 -2.23
C LEU A 111 -9.74 5.82 -3.42
N SER A 112 -10.21 7.04 -3.17
CA SER A 112 -10.40 8.05 -4.23
C SER A 112 -9.10 8.38 -4.94
N THR A 113 -8.02 8.54 -4.18
CA THR A 113 -6.69 8.84 -4.70
C THR A 113 -6.11 7.65 -5.48
N ALA A 114 -6.31 6.42 -4.98
CA ALA A 114 -5.90 5.20 -5.69
C ALA A 114 -6.61 5.05 -7.05
N ILE A 115 -7.90 5.37 -7.13
CA ILE A 115 -8.65 5.39 -8.40
C ILE A 115 -8.09 6.46 -9.35
N SER A 116 -7.79 7.66 -8.85
CA SER A 116 -7.20 8.73 -9.66
C SER A 116 -5.82 8.33 -10.19
N LEU A 117 -4.99 7.70 -9.36
CA LEU A 117 -3.69 7.15 -9.76
C LEU A 117 -3.85 6.10 -10.86
N ALA A 118 -4.81 5.17 -10.72
CA ALA A 118 -5.08 4.15 -11.75
C ALA A 118 -5.40 4.81 -13.11
N LYS A 119 -6.25 5.85 -13.15
CA LYS A 119 -6.52 6.62 -14.38
C LYS A 119 -5.25 7.23 -14.99
N ASN A 120 -4.42 7.84 -14.16
CA ASN A 120 -3.15 8.43 -14.60
C ASN A 120 -2.15 7.37 -15.13
N LEU A 121 -2.28 6.13 -14.69
CA LEU A 121 -1.50 4.99 -15.18
C LEU A 121 -2.09 4.34 -16.44
N GLY A 122 -3.18 4.90 -16.99
CA GLY A 122 -3.80 4.46 -18.23
C GLY A 122 -4.80 3.33 -18.11
N TYR A 123 -5.35 3.10 -16.91
CA TYR A 123 -6.50 2.19 -16.76
C TYR A 123 -7.77 2.85 -17.26
N THR A 124 -8.58 2.10 -18.01
CA THR A 124 -9.85 2.58 -18.54
C THR A 124 -10.94 2.63 -17.48
N ASP A 125 -12.02 3.37 -17.74
CA ASP A 125 -13.18 3.38 -16.85
C ASP A 125 -13.81 1.98 -16.72
N ALA A 126 -13.69 1.13 -17.74
CA ALA A 126 -14.14 -0.26 -17.70
C ALA A 126 -13.27 -1.11 -16.74
N ASP A 127 -11.94 -0.92 -16.74
CA ASP A 127 -11.05 -1.61 -15.81
C ASP A 127 -11.33 -1.17 -14.36
N ILE A 128 -11.55 0.12 -14.16
CA ILE A 128 -11.89 0.70 -12.86
C ILE A 128 -13.27 0.22 -12.38
N ALA A 129 -14.25 0.08 -13.29
CA ALA A 129 -15.57 -0.45 -12.95
C ALA A 129 -15.49 -1.89 -12.44
N LYS A 130 -14.67 -2.76 -13.06
CA LYS A 130 -14.41 -4.12 -12.55
C LYS A 130 -13.82 -4.10 -11.15
N GLY A 131 -12.87 -3.19 -10.87
CA GLY A 131 -12.33 -2.99 -9.52
C GLY A 131 -13.40 -2.50 -8.53
N LYS A 132 -14.31 -1.63 -8.97
CA LYS A 132 -15.42 -1.12 -8.15
C LYS A 132 -16.45 -2.18 -7.79
N GLU A 133 -16.65 -3.21 -8.57
CA GLU A 133 -17.51 -4.35 -8.21
C GLU A 133 -17.04 -5.00 -6.90
N TYR A 134 -15.72 -5.07 -6.68
CA TYR A 134 -15.15 -5.53 -5.42
C TYR A 134 -15.15 -4.46 -4.32
N ALA A 135 -15.15 -3.19 -4.72
CA ALA A 135 -15.09 -2.03 -3.82
C ALA A 135 -16.46 -1.36 -3.59
N GLN A 136 -17.56 -1.87 -4.18
CA GLN A 136 -18.88 -1.22 -4.08
C GLN A 136 -19.41 -1.08 -2.64
N TYR A 137 -18.90 -1.89 -1.73
CA TYR A 137 -19.22 -1.86 -0.30
C TYR A 137 -18.23 -1.04 0.51
N VAL A 138 -17.24 -0.44 -0.18
CA VAL A 138 -16.10 0.22 0.45
C VAL A 138 -16.11 1.68 0.01
N SER A 139 -16.23 2.59 0.95
CA SER A 139 -16.13 4.02 0.66
C SER A 139 -15.23 4.71 1.70
N GLY A 140 -14.37 5.59 1.19
CA GLY A 140 -13.45 6.37 2.02
C GLY A 140 -12.10 5.72 2.24
N ASP A 141 -11.43 6.15 3.29
CA ASP A 141 -10.10 5.68 3.68
C ASP A 141 -10.21 4.36 4.46
N LEU A 142 -9.49 3.34 4.02
CA LEU A 142 -9.56 2.00 4.58
C LEU A 142 -8.22 1.54 5.13
N PRO A 143 -8.17 1.18 6.41
CA PRO A 143 -7.04 0.46 6.95
C PRO A 143 -6.84 -0.86 6.23
N PHE A 144 -5.59 -1.17 5.89
CA PHE A 144 -5.21 -2.44 5.30
C PHE A 144 -4.08 -3.10 6.08
N TYR A 145 -4.01 -4.40 5.97
CA TYR A 145 -2.87 -5.21 6.36
C TYR A 145 -2.66 -6.31 5.34
N VAL A 146 -1.43 -6.51 4.93
CA VAL A 146 -1.04 -7.62 4.05
C VAL A 146 0.24 -8.27 4.58
N SER A 147 0.31 -9.57 4.50
CA SER A 147 1.53 -10.34 4.75
C SER A 147 1.73 -11.36 3.65
N GLY A 148 2.98 -11.70 3.37
CA GLY A 148 3.29 -12.70 2.34
C GLY A 148 4.71 -12.60 1.85
N LYS A 149 4.96 -13.30 0.74
CA LYS A 149 6.21 -13.21 -0.01
C LYS A 149 6.06 -12.22 -1.16
N GLY A 150 7.13 -11.54 -1.48
CA GLY A 150 7.15 -10.62 -2.60
C GLY A 150 8.58 -10.35 -3.04
N GLY A 151 8.69 -9.80 -4.23
CA GLY A 151 9.96 -9.41 -4.80
C GLY A 151 9.80 -8.82 -6.18
N MET A 152 10.86 -8.28 -6.71
CA MET A 152 10.89 -7.74 -8.06
C MET A 152 12.05 -8.36 -8.82
N LEU A 153 11.81 -8.70 -10.07
CA LEU A 153 12.83 -9.16 -10.99
C LEU A 153 12.64 -8.47 -12.34
N ASN A 154 13.66 -7.79 -12.84
CA ASN A 154 13.64 -7.07 -14.12
C ASN A 154 12.41 -6.15 -14.27
N ASN A 155 12.18 -5.27 -13.30
CA ASN A 155 11.03 -4.35 -13.22
C ASN A 155 9.65 -5.05 -13.12
N GLN A 156 9.61 -6.35 -12.82
CA GLN A 156 8.37 -7.10 -12.65
C GLN A 156 8.16 -7.41 -11.17
N LEU A 157 7.23 -6.70 -10.54
CA LEU A 157 6.83 -6.97 -9.16
C LEU A 157 5.94 -8.20 -9.11
N SER A 158 6.28 -9.13 -8.23
CA SER A 158 5.46 -10.29 -7.87
C SER A 158 5.11 -10.21 -6.40
N ILE A 159 3.83 -10.33 -6.09
CA ILE A 159 3.32 -10.35 -4.70
C ILE A 159 2.50 -11.63 -4.54
N ASN A 160 2.83 -12.42 -3.54
CA ASN A 160 2.10 -13.62 -3.16
C ASN A 160 1.64 -13.51 -1.71
N PRO A 161 0.47 -12.91 -1.46
CA PRO A 161 -0.04 -12.70 -0.12
C PRO A 161 -0.44 -14.01 0.54
N SER A 162 -0.06 -14.19 1.80
CA SER A 162 -0.57 -15.25 2.68
C SER A 162 -1.76 -14.78 3.51
N SER A 163 -1.88 -13.46 3.71
CA SER A 163 -3.03 -12.83 4.39
C SER A 163 -3.25 -11.43 3.83
N PHE A 164 -4.53 -11.07 3.65
CA PHE A 164 -4.94 -9.71 3.32
C PHE A 164 -6.17 -9.35 4.14
N VAL A 165 -6.09 -8.25 4.90
CA VAL A 165 -7.17 -7.71 5.72
C VAL A 165 -7.45 -6.29 5.27
N LEU A 166 -8.73 -5.96 5.08
CA LEU A 166 -9.19 -4.62 4.74
C LEU A 166 -10.21 -4.18 5.78
N GLY A 167 -9.93 -3.10 6.48
CA GLY A 167 -10.66 -2.76 7.71
C GLY A 167 -10.43 -3.83 8.78
N LYS A 168 -11.47 -4.60 9.10
CA LYS A 168 -11.41 -5.76 10.01
C LYS A 168 -11.80 -7.07 9.33
N VAL A 169 -11.94 -7.06 8.02
CA VAL A 169 -12.38 -8.23 7.23
C VAL A 169 -11.18 -8.87 6.55
N THR A 170 -10.99 -10.15 6.79
CA THR A 170 -10.04 -10.95 6.00
C THR A 170 -10.60 -11.13 4.60
N VAL A 171 -9.84 -10.69 3.60
CA VAL A 171 -10.23 -10.77 2.20
C VAL A 171 -9.95 -12.17 1.67
N PRO A 172 -10.93 -12.85 1.05
CA PRO A 172 -10.74 -14.18 0.49
C PRO A 172 -9.66 -14.21 -0.60
N GLU A 173 -8.99 -15.34 -0.77
CA GLU A 173 -7.93 -15.54 -1.77
C GLU A 173 -8.41 -15.28 -3.20
N SER A 174 -9.67 -15.63 -3.50
CA SER A 174 -10.31 -15.35 -4.80
C SER A 174 -10.35 -13.86 -5.18
N ILE A 175 -10.27 -12.95 -4.21
CA ILE A 175 -10.18 -11.51 -4.39
C ILE A 175 -8.73 -11.04 -4.24
N THR A 176 -8.00 -11.59 -3.27
CA THR A 176 -6.63 -11.18 -2.96
C THR A 176 -5.68 -11.44 -4.13
N THR A 177 -5.79 -12.59 -4.81
CA THR A 177 -4.94 -12.93 -5.95
C THR A 177 -5.09 -11.96 -7.13
N PRO A 178 -6.30 -11.66 -7.64
CA PRO A 178 -6.47 -10.64 -8.68
C PRO A 178 -6.01 -9.25 -8.23
N ALA A 179 -6.30 -8.86 -6.98
CA ALA A 179 -5.88 -7.57 -6.43
C ALA A 179 -4.34 -7.42 -6.40
N SER A 180 -3.62 -8.48 -6.00
CA SER A 180 -2.15 -8.48 -5.99
C SER A 180 -1.55 -8.31 -7.38
N LYS A 181 -2.14 -8.95 -8.39
CA LYS A 181 -1.74 -8.78 -9.80
C LYS A 181 -1.97 -7.35 -10.27
N LEU A 182 -3.11 -6.75 -9.91
CA LEU A 182 -3.43 -5.37 -10.24
C LEU A 182 -2.42 -4.40 -9.61
N VAL A 183 -2.11 -4.56 -8.33
CA VAL A 183 -1.09 -3.75 -7.62
C VAL A 183 0.27 -3.91 -8.28
N GLY A 184 0.67 -5.15 -8.61
CA GLY A 184 1.91 -5.42 -9.35
C GLY A 184 1.96 -4.69 -10.70
N ASP A 185 0.89 -4.76 -11.49
CA ASP A 185 0.80 -4.06 -12.78
C ASP A 185 0.86 -2.54 -12.62
N MET A 186 0.17 -1.96 -11.63
CA MET A 186 0.24 -0.53 -11.34
C MET A 186 1.66 -0.07 -11.03
N ILE A 187 2.38 -0.80 -10.19
CA ILE A 187 3.77 -0.48 -9.84
C ILE A 187 4.68 -0.64 -11.06
N ASN A 188 4.51 -1.71 -11.84
CA ASN A 188 5.28 -1.94 -13.06
C ASN A 188 5.06 -0.82 -14.11
N ARG A 189 3.82 -0.34 -14.26
CA ARG A 189 3.51 0.81 -15.12
C ARG A 189 4.14 2.09 -14.59
N ARG A 190 4.09 2.31 -13.27
CA ARG A 190 4.71 3.48 -12.65
C ARG A 190 6.22 3.50 -12.84
N LEU A 191 6.91 2.38 -12.64
CA LEU A 191 8.35 2.26 -12.88
C LEU A 191 8.74 2.62 -14.32
N LYS A 192 7.97 2.18 -15.31
CA LYS A 192 8.19 2.53 -16.73
C LYS A 192 8.09 4.03 -16.99
N GLN A 193 7.33 4.77 -16.20
CA GLN A 193 7.21 6.24 -16.33
C GLN A 193 8.38 6.99 -15.69
N ILE A 194 9.14 6.32 -14.78
CA ILE A 194 10.29 6.94 -14.13
C ILE A 194 11.54 6.73 -15.01
N GLY A 195 11.92 7.77 -15.76
CA GLY A 195 13.11 7.72 -16.60
C GLY A 195 14.37 7.43 -15.76
N GLY A 196 15.12 6.39 -16.14
CA GLY A 196 16.33 6.00 -15.42
C GLY A 196 16.13 4.95 -14.31
N ALA A 197 14.90 4.60 -13.95
CA ALA A 197 14.64 3.47 -13.07
C ALA A 197 14.75 2.15 -13.85
N ASP A 198 15.56 1.23 -13.33
CA ASP A 198 15.71 -0.14 -13.85
C ASP A 198 16.07 -1.06 -12.71
N ILE A 199 15.06 -1.64 -12.07
CA ILE A 199 15.21 -2.52 -10.92
C ILE A 199 15.46 -3.93 -11.44
N LYS A 200 16.68 -4.43 -11.24
CA LYS A 200 17.08 -5.79 -11.58
C LYS A 200 16.53 -6.80 -10.61
N GLU A 201 16.65 -6.48 -9.33
CA GLU A 201 16.17 -7.33 -8.23
C GLU A 201 15.72 -6.48 -7.04
N ALA A 202 14.63 -6.90 -6.41
CA ALA A 202 14.28 -6.51 -5.07
C ALA A 202 13.80 -7.75 -4.32
N SER A 203 14.46 -8.09 -3.22
CA SER A 203 14.17 -9.30 -2.45
C SER A 203 14.21 -9.01 -0.95
N PHE A 204 13.48 -9.81 -0.18
CA PHE A 204 13.49 -9.71 1.29
C PHE A 204 14.52 -10.70 1.83
N ALA A 205 15.66 -10.20 2.24
CA ALA A 205 16.76 -11.02 2.75
C ALA A 205 17.15 -10.56 4.16
N THR A 206 17.30 -11.50 5.07
CA THR A 206 17.78 -11.24 6.44
C THR A 206 17.03 -10.13 7.19
N GLY A 207 15.71 -10.00 6.96
CA GLY A 207 14.88 -8.96 7.59
C GLY A 207 15.06 -7.55 7.00
N LYS A 208 15.58 -7.46 5.77
CA LYS A 208 15.80 -6.21 5.03
C LYS A 208 15.37 -6.36 3.58
N LEU A 209 15.11 -5.25 2.92
CA LEU A 209 14.92 -5.18 1.47
C LEU A 209 16.29 -5.02 0.81
N HIS A 210 16.72 -6.01 0.03
CA HIS A 210 17.85 -5.88 -0.87
C HIS A 210 17.37 -5.37 -2.22
N LEU A 211 17.93 -4.26 -2.68
CA LEU A 211 17.54 -3.59 -3.92
C LEU A 211 18.75 -3.43 -4.83
N ILE A 212 18.68 -4.05 -6.01
CA ILE A 212 19.71 -3.99 -7.05
C ILE A 212 19.14 -3.38 -8.33
N GLY A 213 19.85 -2.46 -8.94
CA GLY A 213 19.41 -1.85 -10.19
C GLY A 213 20.00 -0.47 -10.46
N THR A 214 19.21 0.39 -11.08
CA THR A 214 19.52 1.80 -11.24
C THR A 214 18.29 2.67 -10.92
N VAL A 215 18.54 3.87 -10.43
CA VAL A 215 17.50 4.90 -10.24
C VAL A 215 18.01 6.22 -10.85
N PRO A 216 17.12 7.16 -11.19
CA PRO A 216 17.57 8.50 -11.53
C PRO A 216 18.27 9.15 -10.34
N ASP A 217 19.32 9.93 -10.60
CA ASP A 217 20.07 10.68 -9.58
C ASP A 217 19.29 11.84 -8.97
N THR A 218 18.13 12.16 -9.54
CA THR A 218 17.18 13.15 -9.02
C THR A 218 15.80 12.54 -8.96
N ILE A 219 15.28 12.38 -7.75
CA ILE A 219 13.89 11.96 -7.55
C ILE A 219 13.02 13.23 -7.54
N LYS A 220 12.23 13.42 -8.60
CA LYS A 220 11.17 14.43 -8.61
C LYS A 220 9.93 13.81 -7.96
N TYR A 221 9.48 14.41 -6.88
CA TYR A 221 8.28 14.03 -6.16
C TYR A 221 7.06 14.69 -6.79
#